data_484fa7300db20f2b6d904f2b2f9e8a03
#
_entry.id   484fa7300db20f2b6d904f2b2f9e8a03
#
_cell.length_a   1.000
_cell.length_b   1.000
_cell.length_c   1.000
_cell.angle_alpha   90.00
_cell.angle_beta   90.00
_cell.angle_gamma   90.00
#
_symmetry.space_group_name_H-M   'P 1'
#
loop_
_entity.id
_entity.type
_entity.pdbx_description
1 polymer ?
#
loop_
_entity_poly.entity_id
_entity_poly.type
_entity_poly.pdbx_seq_one_letter_code
_entity_poly.pdbx_strand_id
1 'polypeptide(L)'
;MPVAEIVDTVRDTEGNTIDRSRLQAVQTPQGFSAGALRHAHATNSEATDDATLVRAVGGSTVAVRGDRWNIKVTEPADAIVVNALLENRT
;
A
#
# COMPACT_ATOMS: atom_id res chain seq x y z
N MET A 1 -6.04 -3.40 -5.62
CA MET A 1 -5.02 -2.87 -4.69
C MET A 1 -4.10 -4.01 -4.26
N PRO A 2 -2.85 -3.99 -4.65
CA PRO A 2 -1.93 -5.04 -4.23
C PRO A 2 -1.61 -4.92 -2.74
N VAL A 3 -1.54 -6.06 -2.06
CA VAL A 3 -1.22 -6.14 -0.63
C VAL A 3 -0.22 -7.25 -0.39
N ALA A 4 0.59 -7.11 0.65
CA ALA A 4 1.56 -8.11 1.07
C ALA A 4 1.49 -8.31 2.59
N GLU A 5 1.98 -9.45 3.05
CA GLU A 5 2.06 -9.72 4.48
C GLU A 5 3.06 -8.79 5.17
N ILE A 6 2.76 -8.46 6.41
CA ILE A 6 3.69 -7.74 7.30
C ILE A 6 4.61 -8.76 7.95
N VAL A 7 5.90 -8.63 7.74
CA VAL A 7 6.91 -9.56 8.28
C VAL A 7 7.48 -9.12 9.62
N ASP A 8 7.41 -7.84 9.94
CA ASP A 8 7.92 -7.29 11.20
C ASP A 8 6.88 -7.42 12.31
N THR A 9 7.34 -7.51 13.55
CA THR A 9 6.45 -7.30 14.69
C THR A 9 6.04 -5.85 14.71
N VAL A 10 4.73 -5.60 14.76
CA VAL A 10 4.16 -4.25 14.77
C VAL A 10 3.59 -3.97 16.15
N ARG A 11 3.92 -2.82 16.71
CA ARG A 11 3.35 -2.32 17.96
C ARG A 11 2.89 -0.89 17.77
N ASP A 12 1.91 -0.47 18.56
CA ASP A 12 1.55 0.94 18.62
C ASP A 12 2.59 1.74 19.44
N THR A 13 2.44 3.05 19.44
CA THR A 13 3.38 3.94 20.16
C THR A 13 3.28 3.82 21.68
N GLU A 14 2.23 3.19 22.18
CA GLU A 14 2.04 2.94 23.61
C GLU A 14 2.63 1.60 24.06
N GLY A 15 3.16 0.82 23.13
CA GLY A 15 3.85 -0.43 23.42
C GLY A 15 3.01 -1.69 23.28
N ASN A 16 1.78 -1.58 22.76
CA ASN A 16 0.93 -2.73 22.55
C ASN A 16 1.26 -3.42 21.23
N THR A 17 1.52 -4.72 21.26
CA THR A 17 1.75 -5.51 20.05
C THR A 17 0.44 -5.68 19.29
N ILE A 18 0.50 -5.46 17.99
CA ILE A 18 -0.65 -5.61 17.11
C ILE A 18 -0.57 -6.97 16.41
N ASP A 19 -1.71 -7.66 16.33
CA ASP A 19 -1.82 -8.93 15.63
C ASP A 19 -1.62 -8.73 14.13
N ARG A 20 -0.49 -9.20 13.60
CA ARG A 20 -0.13 -9.05 12.17
C ARG A 20 -1.08 -9.76 11.23
N SER A 21 -1.77 -10.81 11.68
CA SER A 21 -2.74 -11.51 10.84
C SER A 21 -3.92 -10.63 10.41
N ARG A 22 -4.10 -9.51 11.09
CA ARG A 22 -5.13 -8.52 10.80
C ARG A 22 -4.61 -7.34 9.99
N LEU A 23 -3.35 -7.35 9.60
CA LEU A 23 -2.68 -6.26 8.90
C LEU A 23 -2.17 -6.71 7.54
N GLN A 24 -2.16 -5.79 6.61
CA GLN A 24 -1.57 -5.96 5.29
C GLN A 24 -0.79 -4.71 4.91
N ALA A 25 0.35 -4.88 4.28
CA ALA A 25 1.06 -3.77 3.65
C ALA A 25 0.41 -3.46 2.30
N VAL A 26 -0.03 -2.23 2.12
CA VAL A 26 -0.63 -1.76 0.87
C VAL A 26 0.45 -1.29 -0.07
N GLN A 27 0.39 -1.75 -1.30
CA GLN A 27 1.41 -1.46 -2.32
C GLN A 27 0.83 -0.65 -3.48
N THR A 28 1.69 -0.19 -4.35
CA THR A 28 1.37 0.45 -5.62
C THR A 28 1.92 -0.42 -6.76
N PRO A 29 1.40 -0.32 -7.99
CA PRO A 29 0.34 0.60 -8.41
C PRO A 29 -1.04 0.19 -7.90
N GLN A 30 -1.95 1.16 -7.83
CA GLN A 30 -3.34 0.93 -7.46
C GLN A 30 -4.23 1.31 -8.64
N GLY A 31 -5.13 0.40 -9.03
CA GLY A 31 -6.03 0.60 -10.15
C GLY A 31 -7.45 0.91 -9.70
N PHE A 32 -8.12 1.80 -10.40
CA PHE A 32 -9.50 2.21 -10.09
C PHE A 32 -10.32 2.41 -11.35
N SER A 33 -11.64 2.30 -11.22
CA SER A 33 -12.50 2.86 -12.26
C SER A 33 -12.30 4.39 -12.29
N ALA A 34 -12.23 4.97 -13.48
CA ALA A 34 -12.00 6.41 -13.61
C ALA A 34 -13.07 7.24 -12.91
N GLY A 35 -14.34 6.81 -12.98
CA GLY A 35 -15.45 7.49 -12.32
C GLY A 35 -15.33 7.51 -10.81
N ALA A 36 -14.98 6.38 -10.19
CA ALA A 36 -14.79 6.27 -8.75
C ALA A 36 -13.64 7.17 -8.26
N LEU A 37 -12.53 7.16 -8.98
CA LEU A 37 -11.37 7.96 -8.60
C LEU A 37 -11.64 9.46 -8.74
N ARG A 38 -12.29 9.89 -9.82
CA ARG A 38 -12.68 11.30 -10.01
C ARG A 38 -13.64 11.78 -8.92
N HIS A 39 -14.65 10.95 -8.59
CA HIS A 39 -15.59 11.27 -7.52
C HIS A 39 -14.89 11.44 -6.18
N ALA A 40 -13.97 10.54 -5.86
CA ALA A 40 -13.20 10.58 -4.62
C ALA A 40 -12.40 11.88 -4.50
N HIS A 41 -11.70 12.28 -5.56
CA HIS A 41 -10.93 13.52 -5.56
C HIS A 41 -11.80 14.78 -5.57
N ALA A 42 -12.96 14.73 -6.19
CA ALA A 42 -13.88 15.87 -6.23
C ALA A 42 -14.47 16.24 -4.87
N THR A 43 -14.48 15.32 -3.90
CA THR A 43 -15.01 15.57 -2.56
C THR A 43 -13.99 16.22 -1.62
N ASN A 44 -12.75 16.49 -2.08
CA ASN A 44 -11.67 17.07 -1.28
C ASN A 44 -11.35 16.32 0.03
N SER A 45 -11.63 15.04 0.08
CA SER A 45 -11.25 14.22 1.22
C SER A 45 -9.72 14.04 1.26
N GLU A 46 -9.14 14.13 2.44
CA GLU A 46 -7.73 13.84 2.64
C GLU A 46 -7.53 12.37 2.99
N ALA A 47 -6.52 11.76 2.40
CA ALA A 47 -6.16 10.39 2.68
C ALA A 47 -4.70 10.13 2.31
N THR A 48 -4.12 9.08 2.90
CA THR A 48 -2.72 8.71 2.66
C THR A 48 -2.50 8.05 1.30
N ASP A 49 -3.56 7.51 0.71
CA ASP A 49 -3.52 6.94 -0.64
C ASP A 49 -4.90 6.99 -1.30
N ASP A 50 -4.93 6.71 -2.60
CA ASP A 50 -6.16 6.78 -3.39
C ASP A 50 -7.19 5.71 -2.96
N ALA A 51 -6.75 4.53 -2.56
CA ALA A 51 -7.67 3.49 -2.11
C ALA A 51 -8.44 3.92 -0.85
N THR A 52 -7.75 4.54 0.11
CA THR A 52 -8.38 5.10 1.30
C THR A 52 -9.37 6.20 0.94
N LEU A 53 -8.99 7.07 -0.01
CA LEU A 53 -9.84 8.15 -0.49
C LEU A 53 -11.13 7.62 -1.14
N VAL A 54 -11.01 6.60 -1.98
CA VAL A 54 -12.17 5.97 -2.64
C VAL A 54 -13.11 5.35 -1.61
N ARG A 55 -12.59 4.66 -0.60
CA ARG A 55 -13.40 4.09 0.47
C ARG A 55 -14.10 5.15 1.32
N ALA A 56 -13.46 6.27 1.57
CA ALA A 56 -14.03 7.37 2.35
C ALA A 56 -15.29 7.95 1.72
N VAL A 57 -15.44 7.87 0.39
CA VAL A 57 -16.63 8.34 -0.33
C VAL A 57 -17.60 7.22 -0.69
N GLY A 58 -17.50 6.08 -0.02
CA GLY A 58 -18.44 4.96 -0.17
C GLY A 58 -18.07 3.97 -1.28
N GLY A 59 -16.93 4.13 -1.93
CA GLY A 59 -16.42 3.15 -2.87
C GLY A 59 -15.85 1.92 -2.18
N SER A 60 -15.67 0.84 -2.93
CA SER A 60 -15.07 -0.40 -2.44
C SER A 60 -13.71 -0.63 -3.08
N THR A 61 -12.85 -1.35 -2.37
CA THR A 61 -11.55 -1.77 -2.86
C THR A 61 -11.42 -3.29 -2.74
N VAL A 62 -10.75 -3.89 -3.72
CA VAL A 62 -10.46 -5.32 -3.73
C VAL A 62 -8.96 -5.50 -3.54
N ALA A 63 -8.58 -6.28 -2.54
CA ALA A 63 -7.19 -6.64 -2.31
C ALA A 63 -6.80 -7.79 -3.25
N VAL A 64 -5.65 -7.65 -3.89
CA VAL A 64 -5.05 -8.71 -4.70
C VAL A 64 -3.66 -9.02 -4.15
N ARG A 65 -3.19 -10.24 -4.39
CA ARG A 65 -1.87 -10.63 -3.93
C ARG A 65 -0.80 -9.79 -4.61
N GLY A 66 -0.02 -9.07 -3.80
CA GLY A 66 1.15 -8.33 -4.25
C GLY A 66 2.43 -9.16 -4.17
N ASP A 67 3.55 -8.48 -4.19
CA ASP A 67 4.88 -9.08 -4.09
C ASP A 67 5.63 -8.40 -2.95
N ARG A 68 6.19 -9.19 -2.04
CA ARG A 68 6.98 -8.69 -0.90
C ARG A 68 8.09 -7.73 -1.35
N TRP A 69 8.65 -7.97 -2.53
CA TRP A 69 9.79 -7.18 -3.04
C TRP A 69 9.38 -5.99 -3.90
N ASN A 70 8.08 -5.75 -4.04
CA ASN A 70 7.56 -4.52 -4.62
C ASN A 70 7.64 -3.40 -3.57
N ILE A 71 8.84 -2.96 -3.28
CA ILE A 71 9.09 -1.94 -2.26
C ILE A 71 8.90 -0.54 -2.83
N LYS A 72 8.45 0.38 -1.98
CA LYS A 72 8.34 1.78 -2.34
C LYS A 72 9.71 2.44 -2.28
N VAL A 73 10.13 3.05 -3.37
CA VAL A 73 11.39 3.81 -3.41
C VAL A 73 11.13 5.19 -2.81
N THR A 74 11.61 5.41 -1.61
CA THR A 74 11.41 6.65 -0.85
C THR A 74 12.73 7.33 -0.52
N GLU A 75 13.76 6.56 -0.21
CA GLU A 75 15.08 7.02 0.18
C GLU A 75 16.14 6.48 -0.78
N PRO A 76 17.35 7.09 -0.84
CA PRO A 76 18.42 6.59 -1.73
C PRO A 76 18.78 5.11 -1.50
N ALA A 77 18.73 4.63 -0.27
CA ALA A 77 19.00 3.23 0.05
C ALA A 77 17.99 2.28 -0.63
N ASP A 78 16.74 2.70 -0.78
CA ASP A 78 15.71 1.89 -1.45
C ASP A 78 16.06 1.64 -2.92
N ALA A 79 16.64 2.64 -3.59
CA ALA A 79 17.10 2.49 -4.97
C ALA A 79 18.21 1.43 -5.09
N ILE A 80 19.10 1.35 -4.11
CA ILE A 80 20.15 0.33 -4.07
C ILE A 80 19.54 -1.06 -3.96
N VAL A 81 18.55 -1.23 -3.08
CA VAL A 81 17.85 -2.50 -2.91
C VAL A 81 17.12 -2.90 -4.20
N VAL A 82 16.39 -1.99 -4.80
CA VAL A 82 15.66 -2.25 -6.05
C VAL A 82 16.60 -2.63 -7.17
N ASN A 83 17.73 -1.93 -7.33
CA ASN A 83 18.72 -2.27 -8.34
C ASN A 83 19.26 -3.70 -8.13
N ALA A 84 19.56 -4.08 -6.89
CA ALA A 84 20.01 -5.42 -6.58
C ALA A 84 18.97 -6.49 -6.94
N LEU A 85 17.69 -6.23 -6.65
CA LEU A 85 16.60 -7.12 -7.01
C LEU A 85 16.44 -7.26 -8.52
N LEU A 86 16.57 -6.19 -9.27
CA LEU A 86 16.49 -6.20 -10.73
C LEU A 86 17.65 -6.96 -11.38
N GLU A 87 18.86 -6.81 -10.86
CA GLU A 87 20.06 -7.52 -11.33
C GLU A 87 19.95 -9.03 -11.14
N ASN A 88 19.27 -9.50 -10.10
CA ASN A 88 19.06 -10.90 -9.82
C ASN A 88 17.83 -11.50 -10.52
N ARG A 89 17.19 -10.72 -11.36
CA ARG A 89 15.99 -11.10 -12.07
C ARG A 89 16.33 -11.72 -13.43
N THR A 90 16.65 -12.97 -13.43
CA THR A 90 16.94 -13.73 -14.65
C THR A 90 16.03 -14.95 -14.76
#